data_a56ed4eb6f8cdb0d6991ff54a9e46402
#
_entry.id   a56ed4eb6f8cdb0d6991ff54a9e46402
#
_cell.length_a   1.000
_cell.length_b   1.000
_cell.length_c   1.000
_cell.angle_alpha   90.00
_cell.angle_beta   90.00
_cell.angle_gamma   90.00
#
_symmetry.space_group_name_H-M   'P 1'
#
loop_
_entity.id
_entity.type
_entity.pdbx_description
1 polymer ?
#
loop_
_entity_poly.entity_id
_entity_poly.type
_entity_poly.pdbx_seq_one_letter_code
_entity_poly.pdbx_strand_id
1 'polypeptide(L)'
;MLKSHSFKLLGVAAAMGLLMGAANCASAASVIKIDGSSTVYPITEIAGEEFQKNKKGDVKVTIGIAGTTGGFRKFCRGEIDVVNASRPILKDEMSECNRHGIKFIELPVAYDALTVVVNSENNWAGSITVAELKKMWEPAAQGKITSWKQINPAWPDAPLKLFGPDADSGTVDFFTEVIVGKAKSTRLDYTASADDKALVQGVMSDKNAIGYFGYGYYVGSADKLKAVPVRAGDDKPQVSPSLGTVKDGTYRPLSRPAFIYVNANAAKQTDVREFVEFYLKQAPRIVGEARYIPLPANAYELALDNLAKGKTGTGFGGKSHVDIDFSGIANVGMSDAALMRRDGGLFPSP
;
A
#
# COMPACT_ATOMS: atom_id res chain seq x y z
N MET A 1 -79.19 44.73 -54.27
CA MET A 1 -78.34 45.75 -53.57
C MET A 1 -77.67 45.08 -52.44
N LEU A 2 -76.37 44.77 -52.58
CA LEU A 2 -75.46 44.67 -51.48
C LEU A 2 -74.04 44.49 -52.08
N LYS A 3 -73.14 45.37 -51.69
CA LYS A 3 -71.82 45.52 -52.27
C LYS A 3 -70.88 44.48 -51.57
N SER A 4 -70.16 43.77 -52.44
CA SER A 4 -69.04 42.89 -52.10
C SER A 4 -67.82 43.76 -51.71
N HIS A 5 -67.21 43.48 -50.55
CA HIS A 5 -65.90 43.99 -50.14
C HIS A 5 -64.91 42.84 -50.11
N SER A 6 -64.00 42.86 -51.03
CA SER A 6 -62.83 41.96 -51.04
C SER A 6 -61.78 42.38 -50.05
N PHE A 7 -61.42 41.51 -49.11
CA PHE A 7 -60.30 41.63 -48.22
C PHE A 7 -59.10 40.88 -48.79
N LYS A 8 -58.05 41.62 -49.08
CA LYS A 8 -56.75 41.04 -49.44
C LYS A 8 -56.03 40.61 -48.18
N LEU A 9 -55.74 39.33 -48.00
CA LEU A 9 -54.85 38.82 -46.95
C LEU A 9 -53.41 38.94 -47.48
N LEU A 10 -52.60 39.75 -46.78
CA LEU A 10 -51.15 39.75 -46.88
C LEU A 10 -50.61 38.50 -46.12
N GLY A 11 -49.85 37.66 -46.84
CA GLY A 11 -49.12 36.56 -46.23
C GLY A 11 -47.90 37.07 -45.48
N VAL A 12 -47.83 36.77 -44.18
CA VAL A 12 -46.63 36.91 -43.37
C VAL A 12 -45.96 35.57 -43.33
N ALA A 13 -44.82 35.43 -44.05
CA ALA A 13 -43.93 34.28 -43.96
C ALA A 13 -43.16 34.36 -42.65
N ALA A 14 -43.52 33.51 -41.71
CA ALA A 14 -42.76 33.32 -40.46
C ALA A 14 -41.55 32.44 -40.76
N ALA A 15 -40.37 33.01 -40.81
CA ALA A 15 -39.10 32.27 -40.80
C ALA A 15 -38.90 31.65 -39.44
N MET A 16 -39.20 30.36 -39.26
CA MET A 16 -38.79 29.54 -38.11
C MET A 16 -37.31 29.25 -38.26
N GLY A 17 -36.48 30.04 -37.58
CA GLY A 17 -35.05 29.74 -37.41
C GLY A 17 -34.92 28.53 -36.49
N LEU A 18 -34.44 27.38 -37.04
CA LEU A 18 -33.96 26.23 -36.25
C LEU A 18 -32.72 26.67 -35.48
N LEU A 19 -32.86 27.07 -34.24
CA LEU A 19 -31.79 27.04 -33.25
C LEU A 19 -31.50 25.57 -32.94
N MET A 20 -30.57 24.93 -33.67
CA MET A 20 -29.91 23.73 -33.23
C MET A 20 -29.07 24.11 -32.00
N GLY A 21 -29.66 23.97 -30.82
CA GLY A 21 -28.93 23.98 -29.57
C GLY A 21 -27.97 22.80 -29.58
N ALA A 22 -26.67 23.05 -29.73
CA ALA A 22 -25.65 22.06 -29.44
C ALA A 22 -25.81 21.70 -27.95
N ALA A 23 -26.52 20.60 -27.70
CA ALA A 23 -26.50 19.96 -26.39
C ALA A 23 -25.07 19.54 -26.15
N ASN A 24 -24.31 20.35 -25.42
CA ASN A 24 -23.09 19.89 -24.77
C ASN A 24 -23.51 18.73 -23.85
N CYS A 25 -23.42 17.50 -24.37
CA CYS A 25 -23.42 16.32 -23.51
C CYS A 25 -22.16 16.46 -22.64
N ALA A 26 -22.30 17.06 -21.47
CA ALA A 26 -21.29 16.94 -20.44
C ALA A 26 -21.18 15.45 -20.17
N SER A 27 -20.15 14.82 -20.73
CA SER A 27 -19.80 13.44 -20.41
C SER A 27 -19.59 13.40 -18.92
N ALA A 28 -20.35 12.57 -18.21
CA ALA A 28 -20.09 12.38 -16.78
C ALA A 28 -18.65 11.89 -16.64
N ALA A 29 -17.91 12.50 -15.72
CA ALA A 29 -16.53 12.10 -15.45
C ALA A 29 -16.48 10.59 -15.17
N SER A 30 -15.56 9.88 -15.80
CA SER A 30 -15.36 8.47 -15.49
C SER A 30 -14.81 8.32 -14.06
N VAL A 31 -15.17 7.25 -13.37
CA VAL A 31 -14.77 7.04 -11.98
C VAL A 31 -13.95 5.79 -11.86
N ILE A 32 -12.70 5.93 -11.41
CA ILE A 32 -11.82 4.82 -11.05
C ILE A 32 -11.99 4.58 -9.55
N LYS A 33 -12.39 3.35 -9.19
CA LYS A 33 -12.66 2.95 -7.81
C LYS A 33 -11.51 2.13 -7.26
N ILE A 34 -10.89 2.60 -6.19
CA ILE A 34 -9.76 1.95 -5.53
C ILE A 34 -10.11 1.77 -4.05
N ASP A 35 -9.71 0.66 -3.44
CA ASP A 35 -9.85 0.47 -2.00
C ASP A 35 -8.78 -0.52 -1.52
N GLY A 36 -8.57 -0.64 -0.21
CA GLY A 36 -7.70 -1.64 0.37
C GLY A 36 -6.75 -1.13 1.43
N SER A 37 -5.47 -1.46 1.29
CA SER A 37 -4.43 -1.23 2.29
C SER A 37 -4.21 0.24 2.60
N SER A 38 -4.29 0.60 3.88
CA SER A 38 -3.88 1.91 4.41
C SER A 38 -2.39 2.20 4.20
N THR A 39 -1.53 1.15 4.19
CA THR A 39 -0.10 1.27 3.88
C THR A 39 0.14 1.77 2.46
N VAL A 40 -0.63 1.28 1.47
CA VAL A 40 -0.46 1.66 0.06
C VAL A 40 -1.20 2.95 -0.28
N TYR A 41 -2.19 3.32 0.54
CA TYR A 41 -3.03 4.50 0.35
C TYR A 41 -2.23 5.78 0.04
N PRO A 42 -1.17 6.18 0.79
CA PRO A 42 -0.47 7.44 0.53
C PRO A 42 0.17 7.50 -0.86
N ILE A 43 0.66 6.37 -1.36
CA ILE A 43 1.25 6.28 -2.70
C ILE A 43 0.15 6.44 -3.77
N THR A 44 -0.97 5.74 -3.57
CA THR A 44 -2.11 5.77 -4.49
C THR A 44 -2.81 7.13 -4.48
N GLU A 45 -2.88 7.81 -3.32
CA GLU A 45 -3.43 9.15 -3.18
C GLU A 45 -2.67 10.17 -4.03
N ILE A 46 -1.34 10.22 -3.90
CA ILE A 46 -0.50 11.12 -4.73
C ILE A 46 -0.71 10.82 -6.22
N ALA A 47 -0.67 9.54 -6.61
CA ALA A 47 -0.89 9.13 -8.00
C ALA A 47 -2.29 9.54 -8.52
N GLY A 48 -3.32 9.35 -7.70
CA GLY A 48 -4.70 9.69 -8.03
C GLY A 48 -4.92 11.20 -8.20
N GLU A 49 -4.39 11.98 -7.27
CA GLU A 49 -4.48 13.46 -7.35
C GLU A 49 -3.79 14.02 -8.58
N GLU A 50 -2.57 13.58 -8.87
CA GLU A 50 -1.82 14.04 -10.04
C GLU A 50 -2.48 13.60 -11.34
N PHE A 51 -2.97 12.35 -11.40
CA PHE A 51 -3.67 11.87 -12.59
C PHE A 51 -4.95 12.66 -12.86
N GLN A 52 -5.77 12.94 -11.84
CA GLN A 52 -6.97 13.77 -11.97
C GLN A 52 -6.64 15.18 -12.47
N LYS A 53 -5.56 15.78 -11.97
CA LYS A 53 -5.07 17.10 -12.46
C LYS A 53 -4.70 17.03 -13.93
N ASN A 54 -3.99 15.97 -14.35
CA ASN A 54 -3.58 15.79 -15.77
C ASN A 54 -4.79 15.57 -16.69
N LYS A 55 -5.85 14.92 -16.20
CA LYS A 55 -7.11 14.70 -16.92
C LYS A 55 -8.10 15.87 -16.82
N LYS A 56 -7.70 16.99 -16.19
CA LYS A 56 -8.51 18.22 -16.08
C LYS A 56 -9.92 17.98 -15.50
N GLY A 57 -10.11 16.91 -14.73
CA GLY A 57 -11.38 16.56 -14.09
C GLY A 57 -12.28 15.63 -14.91
N ASP A 58 -11.89 15.20 -16.09
CA ASP A 58 -12.65 14.24 -16.90
C ASP A 58 -12.66 12.84 -16.29
N VAL A 59 -11.71 12.55 -15.39
CA VAL A 59 -11.60 11.31 -14.63
C VAL A 59 -11.55 11.61 -13.14
N LYS A 60 -12.34 10.89 -12.35
CA LYS A 60 -12.33 10.94 -10.89
C LYS A 60 -11.71 9.64 -10.35
N VAL A 61 -10.74 9.77 -9.43
CA VAL A 61 -10.17 8.64 -8.70
C VAL A 61 -10.71 8.67 -7.26
N THR A 62 -11.34 7.58 -6.83
CA THR A 62 -11.83 7.43 -5.45
C THR A 62 -11.06 6.34 -4.75
N ILE A 63 -10.58 6.62 -3.52
CA ILE A 63 -9.70 5.71 -2.79
C ILE A 63 -10.26 5.49 -1.39
N GLY A 64 -10.56 4.22 -1.05
CA GLY A 64 -10.99 3.79 0.28
C GLY A 64 -9.85 3.12 1.06
N ILE A 65 -10.07 2.92 2.37
CA ILE A 65 -9.11 2.32 3.30
C ILE A 65 -9.79 1.19 4.08
N ALA A 66 -10.19 0.13 3.38
CA ALA A 66 -10.85 -1.04 4.01
C ALA A 66 -9.85 -2.08 4.57
N GLY A 67 -8.54 -1.81 4.47
CA GLY A 67 -7.47 -2.78 4.70
C GLY A 67 -7.33 -3.78 3.55
N THR A 68 -6.18 -4.47 3.46
CA THR A 68 -5.89 -5.41 2.35
C THR A 68 -6.97 -6.47 2.19
N THR A 69 -7.37 -7.14 3.26
CA THR A 69 -8.41 -8.19 3.23
C THR A 69 -9.78 -7.63 2.87
N GLY A 70 -10.15 -6.45 3.40
CA GLY A 70 -11.40 -5.77 3.07
C GLY A 70 -11.45 -5.34 1.61
N GLY A 71 -10.31 -4.83 1.10
CA GLY A 71 -10.13 -4.47 -0.29
C GLY A 71 -10.29 -5.66 -1.23
N PHE A 72 -9.61 -6.79 -0.98
CA PHE A 72 -9.77 -8.01 -1.78
C PHE A 72 -11.20 -8.53 -1.77
N ARG A 73 -11.91 -8.42 -0.64
CA ARG A 73 -13.33 -8.82 -0.58
C ARG A 73 -14.21 -8.02 -1.54
N LYS A 74 -14.03 -6.69 -1.61
CA LYS A 74 -14.73 -5.83 -2.57
C LYS A 74 -14.27 -6.09 -4.00
N PHE A 75 -12.97 -6.23 -4.20
CA PHE A 75 -12.35 -6.46 -5.49
C PHE A 75 -12.83 -7.76 -6.14
N CYS A 76 -12.83 -8.86 -5.38
CA CYS A 76 -13.28 -10.17 -5.90
C CYS A 76 -14.79 -10.22 -6.18
N ARG A 77 -15.58 -9.27 -5.65
CA ARG A 77 -17.00 -9.08 -6.04
C ARG A 77 -17.19 -8.11 -7.20
N GLY A 78 -16.09 -7.54 -7.74
CA GLY A 78 -16.15 -6.60 -8.85
C GLY A 78 -16.67 -5.20 -8.48
N GLU A 79 -16.65 -4.83 -7.20
CA GLU A 79 -17.14 -3.53 -6.71
C GLU A 79 -16.14 -2.40 -6.96
N ILE A 80 -14.85 -2.73 -7.12
CA ILE A 80 -13.74 -1.79 -7.35
C ILE A 80 -12.84 -2.25 -8.51
N ASP A 81 -12.16 -1.30 -9.14
CA ASP A 81 -11.31 -1.53 -10.32
C ASP A 81 -9.89 -1.94 -9.91
N VAL A 82 -9.40 -1.39 -8.81
CA VAL A 82 -8.05 -1.61 -8.30
C VAL A 82 -8.10 -1.86 -6.79
N VAL A 83 -7.33 -2.82 -6.29
CA VAL A 83 -7.14 -3.01 -4.85
C VAL A 83 -5.70 -2.71 -4.46
N ASN A 84 -5.53 -1.89 -3.42
CA ASN A 84 -4.28 -1.68 -2.73
C ASN A 84 -4.00 -2.85 -1.79
N ALA A 85 -2.81 -3.45 -1.84
CA ALA A 85 -2.47 -4.58 -1.01
C ALA A 85 -1.05 -4.49 -0.45
N SER A 86 -0.89 -4.71 0.84
CA SER A 86 0.38 -4.72 1.55
C SER A 86 0.93 -6.14 1.78
N ARG A 87 0.39 -7.09 1.05
CA ARG A 87 0.82 -8.48 0.90
C ARG A 87 0.30 -9.07 -0.41
N PRO A 88 0.87 -10.18 -0.89
CA PRO A 88 0.28 -10.93 -1.99
C PRO A 88 -1.13 -11.43 -1.66
N ILE A 89 -1.91 -11.66 -2.72
CA ILE A 89 -3.24 -12.27 -2.62
C ILE A 89 -3.13 -13.69 -2.06
N LEU A 90 -4.05 -14.06 -1.16
CA LEU A 90 -4.09 -15.39 -0.54
C LEU A 90 -4.96 -16.37 -1.34
N LYS A 91 -4.76 -17.68 -1.11
CA LYS A 91 -5.54 -18.74 -1.78
C LYS A 91 -7.05 -18.58 -1.64
N ASP A 92 -7.52 -18.23 -0.44
CA ASP A 92 -8.96 -18.04 -0.20
C ASP A 92 -9.51 -16.84 -0.97
N GLU A 93 -8.72 -15.76 -1.07
CA GLU A 93 -9.08 -14.57 -1.86
C GLU A 93 -9.07 -14.89 -3.35
N MET A 94 -8.09 -15.66 -3.84
CA MET A 94 -8.07 -16.14 -5.23
C MET A 94 -9.31 -16.99 -5.54
N SER A 95 -9.69 -17.88 -4.62
CA SER A 95 -10.89 -18.71 -4.76
C SER A 95 -12.17 -17.87 -4.79
N GLU A 96 -12.23 -16.79 -3.99
CA GLU A 96 -13.34 -15.84 -4.00
C GLU A 96 -13.43 -15.09 -5.32
N CYS A 97 -12.29 -14.54 -5.80
CA CYS A 97 -12.22 -13.90 -7.11
C CYS A 97 -12.69 -14.83 -8.24
N ASN A 98 -12.24 -16.08 -8.20
CA ASN A 98 -12.63 -17.09 -9.19
C ASN A 98 -14.14 -17.37 -9.20
N ARG A 99 -14.76 -17.53 -8.02
CA ARG A 99 -16.21 -17.73 -7.91
C ARG A 99 -17.04 -16.62 -8.57
N HIS A 100 -16.50 -15.40 -8.62
CA HIS A 100 -17.14 -14.25 -9.26
C HIS A 100 -16.60 -13.96 -10.67
N GLY A 101 -15.74 -14.83 -11.22
CA GLY A 101 -15.15 -14.64 -12.56
C GLY A 101 -14.21 -13.45 -12.68
N ILE A 102 -13.67 -12.97 -11.55
CA ILE A 102 -12.73 -11.83 -11.52
C ILE A 102 -11.31 -12.34 -11.74
N LYS A 103 -10.73 -11.96 -12.88
CA LYS A 103 -9.30 -12.12 -13.17
C LYS A 103 -8.57 -10.82 -12.77
N PHE A 104 -7.32 -10.95 -12.31
CA PHE A 104 -6.54 -9.83 -11.82
C PHE A 104 -5.12 -9.82 -12.37
N ILE A 105 -4.56 -8.61 -12.50
CA ILE A 105 -3.16 -8.37 -12.84
C ILE A 105 -2.47 -7.91 -11.56
N GLU A 106 -1.45 -8.63 -11.12
CA GLU A 106 -0.65 -8.32 -9.93
C GLU A 106 0.53 -7.42 -10.30
N LEU A 107 0.63 -6.27 -9.65
CA LEU A 107 1.63 -5.25 -9.94
C LEU A 107 2.30 -4.79 -8.63
N PRO A 108 3.57 -5.15 -8.38
CA PRO A 108 4.31 -4.59 -7.25
C PRO A 108 4.61 -3.11 -7.50
N VAL A 109 4.52 -2.29 -6.45
CA VAL A 109 4.67 -0.82 -6.58
C VAL A 109 5.74 -0.22 -5.67
N ALA A 110 6.02 -0.83 -4.49
CA ALA A 110 6.98 -0.31 -3.53
C ALA A 110 7.47 -1.40 -2.59
N TYR A 111 8.53 -1.10 -1.82
CA TYR A 111 8.80 -1.78 -0.56
C TYR A 111 8.34 -0.90 0.61
N ASP A 112 7.65 -1.52 1.55
CA ASP A 112 7.40 -1.01 2.88
C ASP A 112 8.42 -1.61 3.84
N ALA A 113 9.01 -0.78 4.70
CA ALA A 113 9.95 -1.22 5.73
C ALA A 113 9.70 -0.45 7.01
N LEU A 114 9.57 -1.18 8.11
CA LEU A 114 9.45 -0.60 9.44
C LEU A 114 10.80 -0.59 10.14
N THR A 115 11.08 0.48 10.85
CA THR A 115 12.29 0.60 11.64
C THR A 115 11.94 0.66 13.11
N VAL A 116 12.48 -0.26 13.89
CA VAL A 116 12.51 -0.16 15.35
C VAL A 116 13.64 0.80 15.71
N VAL A 117 13.33 1.80 16.52
CA VAL A 117 14.28 2.86 16.89
C VAL A 117 14.32 3.07 18.38
N VAL A 118 15.50 3.47 18.86
CA VAL A 118 15.71 3.97 20.22
C VAL A 118 16.37 5.34 20.18
N ASN A 119 16.32 6.05 21.29
CA ASN A 119 17.06 7.28 21.47
C ASN A 119 18.58 7.07 21.23
N SER A 120 19.28 8.07 20.70
CA SER A 120 20.73 7.98 20.44
C SER A 120 21.56 7.71 21.69
N GLU A 121 21.09 8.09 22.89
CA GLU A 121 21.75 7.84 24.17
C GLU A 121 21.46 6.44 24.75
N ASN A 122 20.52 5.70 24.18
CA ASN A 122 20.27 4.30 24.57
C ASN A 122 21.48 3.44 24.18
N ASN A 123 22.17 2.89 25.16
CA ASN A 123 23.40 2.10 24.95
C ASN A 123 23.25 0.61 25.31
N TRP A 124 22.03 0.15 25.61
CA TRP A 124 21.77 -1.25 26.00
C TRP A 124 20.99 -2.05 24.95
N ALA A 125 20.07 -1.43 24.19
CA ALA A 125 19.33 -2.10 23.14
C ALA A 125 20.09 -2.11 21.81
N GLY A 126 21.27 -2.75 21.79
CA GLY A 126 22.12 -2.83 20.59
C GLY A 126 21.55 -3.73 19.49
N SER A 127 20.67 -4.66 19.83
CA SER A 127 19.86 -5.47 18.93
C SER A 127 18.63 -5.98 19.68
N ILE A 128 17.60 -6.41 18.94
CA ILE A 128 16.37 -6.92 19.53
C ILE A 128 15.85 -8.12 18.73
N THR A 129 15.29 -9.10 19.41
CA THR A 129 14.64 -10.26 18.79
C THR A 129 13.15 -10.00 18.56
N VAL A 130 12.56 -10.72 17.60
CA VAL A 130 11.10 -10.74 17.40
C VAL A 130 10.37 -11.16 18.67
N ALA A 131 10.93 -12.11 19.46
CA ALA A 131 10.35 -12.54 20.72
C ALA A 131 10.35 -11.42 21.79
N GLU A 132 11.43 -10.63 21.89
CA GLU A 132 11.51 -9.47 22.78
C GLU A 132 10.54 -8.37 22.34
N LEU A 133 10.43 -8.07 21.03
CA LEU A 133 9.43 -7.15 20.49
C LEU A 133 8.01 -7.61 20.81
N LYS A 134 7.71 -8.91 20.60
CA LYS A 134 6.41 -9.48 20.97
C LYS A 134 6.11 -9.26 22.45
N LYS A 135 7.04 -9.61 23.33
CA LYS A 135 6.91 -9.41 24.78
C LYS A 135 6.65 -7.96 25.18
N MET A 136 7.19 -7.00 24.41
CA MET A 136 6.93 -5.56 24.64
C MET A 136 5.53 -5.14 24.21
N TRP A 137 5.07 -5.63 23.04
CA TRP A 137 3.95 -5.06 22.33
C TRP A 137 2.66 -5.88 22.37
N GLU A 138 2.70 -7.15 22.79
CA GLU A 138 1.49 -7.97 22.88
C GLU A 138 0.48 -7.42 23.90
N PRO A 139 -0.84 -7.69 23.74
CA PRO A 139 -1.86 -7.23 24.69
C PRO A 139 -1.61 -7.65 26.13
N ALA A 140 -1.02 -8.83 26.34
CA ALA A 140 -0.71 -9.36 27.66
C ALA A 140 0.33 -8.53 28.43
N ALA A 141 1.11 -7.70 27.74
CA ALA A 141 2.12 -6.82 28.34
C ALA A 141 1.51 -5.56 28.99
N GLN A 142 0.27 -5.21 28.64
CA GLN A 142 -0.38 -4.00 29.13
C GLN A 142 -0.41 -3.92 30.65
N GLY A 143 0.11 -2.83 31.22
CA GLY A 143 0.20 -2.59 32.65
C GLY A 143 1.17 -3.51 33.41
N LYS A 144 1.81 -4.49 32.75
CA LYS A 144 2.70 -5.48 33.37
C LYS A 144 4.16 -5.30 33.00
N ILE A 145 4.42 -5.04 31.72
CA ILE A 145 5.78 -4.81 31.20
C ILE A 145 6.01 -3.32 31.13
N THR A 146 6.74 -2.80 32.10
CA THR A 146 6.98 -1.35 32.31
C THR A 146 8.46 -0.99 32.40
N SER A 147 9.37 -2.00 32.43
CA SER A 147 10.81 -1.84 32.55
C SER A 147 11.55 -2.60 31.48
N TRP A 148 12.67 -2.06 30.99
CA TRP A 148 13.56 -2.70 30.03
C TRP A 148 14.09 -4.05 30.55
N LYS A 149 14.42 -4.13 31.84
CA LYS A 149 14.89 -5.37 32.49
C LYS A 149 13.89 -6.51 32.42
N GLN A 150 12.59 -6.20 32.41
CA GLN A 150 11.55 -7.24 32.27
C GLN A 150 11.56 -7.88 30.87
N ILE A 151 12.07 -7.17 29.86
CA ILE A 151 12.23 -7.72 28.51
C ILE A 151 13.46 -8.60 28.44
N ASN A 152 14.61 -8.03 28.83
CA ASN A 152 15.89 -8.72 28.83
C ASN A 152 16.60 -8.46 30.16
N PRO A 153 16.91 -9.50 30.97
CA PRO A 153 17.54 -9.33 32.28
C PRO A 153 18.92 -8.64 32.25
N ALA A 154 19.59 -8.62 31.09
CA ALA A 154 20.86 -7.92 30.91
C ALA A 154 20.70 -6.39 30.71
N TRP A 155 19.48 -5.91 30.49
CA TRP A 155 19.18 -4.50 30.30
C TRP A 155 18.90 -3.81 31.65
N PRO A 156 19.03 -2.48 31.72
CA PRO A 156 18.86 -1.74 32.97
C PRO A 156 17.41 -1.83 33.48
N ASP A 157 17.26 -1.71 34.80
CA ASP A 157 15.95 -1.54 35.42
C ASP A 157 15.49 -0.09 35.27
N ALA A 158 15.19 0.29 34.04
CA ALA A 158 14.77 1.63 33.63
C ALA A 158 13.36 1.58 33.04
N PRO A 159 12.58 2.66 33.13
CA PRO A 159 11.23 2.70 32.56
C PRO A 159 11.25 2.37 31.07
N LEU A 160 10.30 1.55 30.62
CA LEU A 160 10.09 1.27 29.19
C LEU A 160 9.05 2.25 28.63
N LYS A 161 9.49 3.17 27.76
CA LYS A 161 8.65 4.16 27.11
C LYS A 161 8.40 3.76 25.65
N LEU A 162 7.16 3.46 25.33
CA LEU A 162 6.76 2.92 24.02
C LEU A 162 6.10 3.99 23.16
N PHE A 163 6.54 4.11 21.91
CA PHE A 163 6.00 5.02 20.90
C PHE A 163 5.66 4.24 19.63
N GLY A 164 4.49 4.45 19.07
CA GLY A 164 4.08 3.76 17.84
C GLY A 164 2.90 4.45 17.16
N PRO A 165 2.61 4.11 15.90
CA PRO A 165 1.46 4.66 15.20
C PRO A 165 0.15 4.32 15.91
N ASP A 166 -0.90 5.06 15.58
CA ASP A 166 -2.23 4.78 16.12
C ASP A 166 -2.88 3.52 15.54
N ALA A 167 -3.99 3.10 16.13
CA ALA A 167 -4.66 1.84 15.81
C ALA A 167 -5.24 1.76 14.39
N ASP A 168 -5.39 2.90 13.69
CA ASP A 168 -5.92 2.95 12.32
C ASP A 168 -4.80 2.90 11.27
N SER A 169 -3.54 2.91 11.71
CA SER A 169 -2.36 2.86 10.85
C SER A 169 -2.12 1.45 10.27
N GLY A 170 -1.90 1.37 8.95
CA GLY A 170 -1.43 0.14 8.29
C GLY A 170 -0.06 -0.33 8.77
N THR A 171 0.73 0.56 9.38
CA THR A 171 1.99 0.25 10.05
C THR A 171 1.75 -0.59 11.30
N VAL A 172 0.72 -0.27 12.10
CA VAL A 172 0.30 -1.10 13.25
C VAL A 172 -0.19 -2.45 12.80
N ASP A 173 -1.01 -2.50 11.73
CA ASP A 173 -1.51 -3.77 11.20
C ASP A 173 -0.34 -4.69 10.84
N PHE A 174 0.65 -4.18 10.11
CA PHE A 174 1.80 -4.95 9.71
C PHE A 174 2.70 -5.35 10.87
N PHE A 175 3.09 -4.39 11.71
CA PHE A 175 3.94 -4.66 12.87
C PHE A 175 3.33 -5.74 13.76
N THR A 176 2.05 -5.60 14.11
CA THR A 176 1.38 -6.55 15.01
C THR A 176 1.17 -7.92 14.35
N GLU A 177 0.92 -7.96 13.03
CA GLU A 177 0.82 -9.22 12.29
C GLU A 177 2.15 -10.01 12.34
N VAL A 178 3.28 -9.35 12.07
CA VAL A 178 4.58 -10.05 11.98
C VAL A 178 5.27 -10.26 13.33
N ILE A 179 5.01 -9.40 14.31
CA ILE A 179 5.64 -9.48 15.64
C ILE A 179 4.76 -10.21 16.64
N VAL A 180 3.47 -9.89 16.70
CA VAL A 180 2.55 -10.49 17.67
C VAL A 180 1.85 -11.73 17.11
N GLY A 181 1.74 -11.82 15.78
CA GLY A 181 1.10 -12.93 15.08
C GLY A 181 -0.35 -12.68 14.69
N LYS A 182 -0.88 -11.46 14.95
CA LYS A 182 -2.23 -11.06 14.57
C LYS A 182 -2.32 -9.56 14.39
N ALA A 183 -2.76 -9.11 13.19
CA ALA A 183 -2.98 -7.70 12.91
C ALA A 183 -3.87 -7.03 13.96
N LYS A 184 -3.55 -5.80 14.32
CA LYS A 184 -4.24 -4.97 15.33
C LYS A 184 -4.18 -5.51 16.77
N SER A 185 -3.42 -6.57 17.02
CA SER A 185 -3.29 -7.16 18.36
C SER A 185 -2.10 -6.55 19.10
N THR A 186 -2.35 -5.48 19.84
CA THR A 186 -1.32 -4.76 20.61
C THR A 186 -1.85 -4.27 21.95
N ARG A 187 -0.92 -3.94 22.88
CA ARG A 187 -1.25 -3.18 24.09
C ARG A 187 -1.72 -1.77 23.70
N LEU A 188 -2.45 -1.09 24.59
CA LEU A 188 -3.02 0.23 24.33
C LEU A 188 -2.38 1.33 25.20
N ASP A 189 -1.48 0.98 26.12
CA ASP A 189 -0.83 1.90 27.06
C ASP A 189 0.54 2.42 26.57
N TYR A 190 0.69 2.56 25.24
CA TYR A 190 1.82 3.24 24.62
C TYR A 190 1.43 4.63 24.10
N THR A 191 2.40 5.49 23.84
CA THR A 191 2.16 6.79 23.21
C THR A 191 1.89 6.57 21.71
N ALA A 192 0.64 6.74 21.31
CA ALA A 192 0.18 6.58 19.93
C ALA A 192 0.09 7.93 19.21
N SER A 193 0.43 7.97 17.92
CA SER A 193 0.22 9.14 17.05
C SER A 193 0.01 8.73 15.60
N ALA A 194 -0.89 9.43 14.90
CA ALA A 194 -1.04 9.36 13.46
C ALA A 194 0.10 10.09 12.71
N ASP A 195 0.81 10.99 13.40
CA ASP A 195 1.96 11.73 12.85
C ASP A 195 3.27 11.06 13.28
N ASP A 196 3.93 10.40 12.33
CA ASP A 196 5.23 9.77 12.54
C ASP A 196 6.31 10.77 12.98
N LYS A 197 6.22 12.06 12.63
CA LYS A 197 7.14 13.09 13.11
C LYS A 197 6.99 13.30 14.61
N ALA A 198 5.78 13.22 15.15
CA ALA A 198 5.54 13.27 16.59
C ALA A 198 6.14 12.04 17.29
N LEU A 199 6.08 10.86 16.68
CA LEU A 199 6.72 9.65 17.19
C LEU A 199 8.25 9.78 17.21
N VAL A 200 8.85 10.31 16.13
CA VAL A 200 10.27 10.62 16.05
C VAL A 200 10.69 11.54 17.21
N GLN A 201 9.96 12.65 17.43
CA GLN A 201 10.25 13.58 18.53
C GLN A 201 10.09 12.91 19.90
N GLY A 202 9.07 12.08 20.08
CA GLY A 202 8.85 11.32 21.31
C GLY A 202 10.03 10.42 21.66
N VAL A 203 10.55 9.65 20.70
CA VAL A 203 11.72 8.77 20.94
C VAL A 203 13.00 9.61 21.16
N MET A 204 13.16 10.74 20.46
CA MET A 204 14.30 11.62 20.66
C MET A 204 14.34 12.28 22.04
N SER A 205 13.21 12.47 22.69
CA SER A 205 13.11 13.21 23.96
C SER A 205 13.40 12.39 25.21
N ASP A 206 13.45 11.04 25.13
CA ASP A 206 13.67 10.17 26.28
C ASP A 206 14.62 9.01 25.94
N LYS A 207 15.73 8.91 26.64
CA LYS A 207 16.71 7.82 26.46
C LYS A 207 16.17 6.42 26.70
N ASN A 208 15.07 6.33 27.43
CA ASN A 208 14.39 5.07 27.74
C ASN A 208 13.31 4.72 26.70
N ALA A 209 13.16 5.56 25.67
CA ALA A 209 12.17 5.36 24.63
C ALA A 209 12.61 4.32 23.58
N ILE A 210 11.63 3.57 23.12
CA ILE A 210 11.69 2.74 21.93
C ILE A 210 10.40 2.96 21.13
N GLY A 211 10.52 3.00 19.81
CA GLY A 211 9.37 3.14 18.93
C GLY A 211 9.56 2.38 17.64
N TYR A 212 8.51 2.38 16.82
CA TYR A 212 8.58 1.89 15.44
C TYR A 212 7.74 2.75 14.50
N PHE A 213 8.25 2.97 13.31
CA PHE A 213 7.61 3.72 12.23
C PHE A 213 8.29 3.44 10.88
N GLY A 214 7.77 4.02 9.80
CA GLY A 214 8.29 3.84 8.45
C GLY A 214 9.77 4.24 8.31
N TYR A 215 10.53 3.46 7.55
CA TYR A 215 11.97 3.64 7.31
C TYR A 215 12.33 5.06 6.82
N GLY A 216 11.49 5.67 5.98
CA GLY A 216 11.73 7.02 5.46
C GLY A 216 11.78 8.11 6.56
N TYR A 217 11.05 7.94 7.65
CA TYR A 217 11.10 8.86 8.80
C TYR A 217 12.37 8.67 9.63
N TYR A 218 12.82 7.41 9.78
CA TYR A 218 14.09 7.13 10.42
C TYR A 218 15.26 7.77 9.67
N VAL A 219 15.34 7.59 8.36
CA VAL A 219 16.43 8.15 7.52
C VAL A 219 16.54 9.66 7.67
N GLY A 220 15.41 10.36 7.75
CA GLY A 220 15.37 11.80 7.97
C GLY A 220 15.81 12.26 9.38
N SER A 221 16.09 11.32 10.31
CA SER A 221 16.43 11.59 11.72
C SER A 221 17.52 10.67 12.25
N ALA A 222 18.30 10.06 11.36
CA ALA A 222 19.32 9.06 11.70
C ALA A 222 20.51 9.63 12.53
N ASP A 223 20.65 10.95 12.58
CA ASP A 223 21.62 11.66 13.43
C ASP A 223 21.20 11.69 14.91
N LYS A 224 19.92 11.49 15.21
CA LYS A 224 19.33 11.64 16.56
C LYS A 224 18.72 10.36 17.10
N LEU A 225 18.55 9.36 16.25
CA LEU A 225 17.97 8.06 16.58
C LEU A 225 18.94 6.94 16.22
N LYS A 226 18.82 5.81 16.92
CA LYS A 226 19.47 4.56 16.52
C LYS A 226 18.43 3.59 16.02
N ALA A 227 18.60 3.09 14.78
CA ALA A 227 17.90 1.92 14.35
C ALA A 227 18.41 0.69 15.11
N VAL A 228 17.50 -0.08 15.66
CA VAL A 228 17.82 -1.31 16.37
C VAL A 228 17.81 -2.46 15.37
N PRO A 229 18.94 -3.17 15.16
CA PRO A 229 18.96 -4.37 14.35
C PRO A 229 18.00 -5.42 14.90
N VAL A 230 17.21 -6.03 14.00
CA VAL A 230 16.21 -7.04 14.39
C VAL A 230 16.71 -8.42 14.03
N ARG A 231 16.50 -9.37 14.93
CA ARG A 231 16.77 -10.79 14.72
C ARG A 231 15.46 -11.55 14.59
N ALA A 232 15.23 -12.16 13.43
CA ALA A 232 13.98 -12.87 13.13
C ALA A 232 13.79 -14.16 13.94
N GLY A 233 14.88 -14.77 14.43
CA GLY A 233 14.91 -15.97 15.28
C GLY A 233 16.28 -16.12 15.91
N ASP A 234 16.41 -17.05 16.87
CA ASP A 234 17.65 -17.25 17.62
C ASP A 234 18.83 -17.71 16.75
N ASP A 235 18.53 -18.46 15.70
CA ASP A 235 19.47 -18.98 14.68
C ASP A 235 19.73 -18.01 13.52
N LYS A 236 19.05 -16.85 13.48
CA LYS A 236 19.14 -15.88 12.40
C LYS A 236 20.09 -14.72 12.75
N PRO A 237 20.78 -14.16 11.75
CA PRO A 237 21.59 -12.96 11.98
C PRO A 237 20.70 -11.78 12.38
N GLN A 238 21.26 -10.86 13.14
CA GLN A 238 20.67 -9.56 13.34
C GLN A 238 20.87 -8.71 12.07
N VAL A 239 19.82 -8.04 11.61
CA VAL A 239 19.86 -7.23 10.39
C VAL A 239 19.40 -5.82 10.69
N SER A 240 20.20 -4.84 10.27
CA SER A 240 19.82 -3.43 10.33
C SER A 240 18.99 -3.03 9.11
N PRO A 241 17.99 -2.14 9.28
CA PRO A 241 17.28 -1.58 8.15
C PRO A 241 18.20 -0.73 7.28
N SER A 242 18.23 -1.00 6.00
CA SER A 242 18.90 -0.18 4.98
C SER A 242 18.23 -0.38 3.63
N LEU A 243 18.48 0.53 2.68
CA LEU A 243 17.99 0.34 1.30
C LEU A 243 18.46 -0.99 0.71
N GLY A 244 19.70 -1.41 1.02
CA GLY A 244 20.24 -2.70 0.57
C GLY A 244 19.47 -3.87 1.15
N THR A 245 19.41 -3.97 2.50
CA THR A 245 18.80 -5.10 3.21
C THR A 245 17.28 -5.21 3.02
N VAL A 246 16.61 -4.09 2.67
CA VAL A 246 15.19 -4.13 2.28
C VAL A 246 15.04 -4.64 0.85
N LYS A 247 15.85 -4.14 -0.10
CA LYS A 247 15.77 -4.55 -1.51
C LYS A 247 16.18 -5.99 -1.76
N ASP A 248 17.19 -6.50 -1.02
CA ASP A 248 17.63 -7.88 -1.12
C ASP A 248 16.80 -8.86 -0.26
N GLY A 249 15.82 -8.34 0.50
CA GLY A 249 14.90 -9.13 1.30
C GLY A 249 15.51 -9.72 2.58
N THR A 250 16.71 -9.29 3.00
CA THR A 250 17.35 -9.78 4.23
C THR A 250 16.81 -9.12 5.50
N TYR A 251 16.26 -7.88 5.41
CA TYR A 251 15.64 -7.19 6.53
C TYR A 251 14.24 -7.75 6.83
N ARG A 252 14.19 -8.90 7.51
CA ARG A 252 12.95 -9.61 7.89
C ARG A 252 12.80 -9.67 9.40
N PRO A 253 11.53 -9.71 9.87
CA PRO A 253 10.25 -9.71 9.13
C PRO A 253 9.70 -8.31 8.85
N LEU A 254 10.44 -7.23 9.12
CA LEU A 254 9.95 -5.85 9.12
C LEU A 254 10.02 -5.15 7.75
N SER A 255 10.20 -5.91 6.66
CA SER A 255 10.05 -5.40 5.29
C SER A 255 9.13 -6.27 4.46
N ARG A 256 8.39 -5.65 3.56
CA ARG A 256 7.45 -6.33 2.65
C ARG A 256 7.24 -5.52 1.37
N PRO A 257 6.89 -6.17 0.25
CA PRO A 257 6.43 -5.46 -0.93
C PRO A 257 4.98 -4.97 -0.76
N ALA A 258 4.69 -3.85 -1.40
CA ALA A 258 3.37 -3.30 -1.58
C ALA A 258 2.94 -3.50 -3.04
N PHE A 259 1.64 -3.74 -3.25
CA PHE A 259 1.06 -4.08 -4.55
C PHE A 259 -0.18 -3.24 -4.84
N ILE A 260 -0.48 -3.12 -6.12
CA ILE A 260 -1.83 -2.91 -6.61
C ILE A 260 -2.25 -4.13 -7.43
N TYR A 261 -3.53 -4.53 -7.32
CA TYR A 261 -4.13 -5.54 -8.19
C TYR A 261 -5.20 -4.88 -9.02
N VAL A 262 -5.11 -5.07 -10.32
CA VAL A 262 -6.03 -4.45 -11.28
C VAL A 262 -7.00 -5.50 -11.80
N ASN A 263 -8.30 -5.23 -11.76
CA ASN A 263 -9.30 -6.07 -12.38
C ASN A 263 -9.02 -6.12 -13.89
N ALA A 264 -8.83 -7.30 -14.44
CA ALA A 264 -8.45 -7.48 -15.85
C ALA A 264 -9.50 -6.94 -16.83
N ASN A 265 -10.79 -6.89 -16.45
CA ASN A 265 -11.83 -6.26 -17.26
C ASN A 265 -11.79 -4.74 -17.13
N ALA A 266 -11.55 -4.20 -15.93
CA ALA A 266 -11.35 -2.77 -15.72
C ALA A 266 -10.12 -2.26 -16.48
N ALA A 267 -9.04 -3.03 -16.52
CA ALA A 267 -7.82 -2.70 -17.29
C ALA A 267 -8.02 -2.55 -18.81
N LYS A 268 -9.16 -2.98 -19.35
CA LYS A 268 -9.56 -2.75 -20.76
C LYS A 268 -10.17 -1.37 -20.97
N GLN A 269 -10.62 -0.70 -19.90
CA GLN A 269 -11.13 0.66 -19.94
C GLN A 269 -9.95 1.63 -20.05
N THR A 270 -10.03 2.57 -20.99
CA THR A 270 -8.94 3.50 -21.29
C THR A 270 -8.44 4.24 -20.06
N ASP A 271 -9.35 4.81 -19.26
CA ASP A 271 -8.98 5.63 -18.11
C ASP A 271 -8.32 4.82 -16.99
N VAL A 272 -8.80 3.60 -16.71
CA VAL A 272 -8.17 2.71 -15.72
C VAL A 272 -6.78 2.31 -16.18
N ARG A 273 -6.62 1.94 -17.44
CA ARG A 273 -5.33 1.56 -18.02
C ARG A 273 -4.33 2.71 -17.97
N GLU A 274 -4.74 3.89 -18.42
CA GLU A 274 -3.90 5.08 -18.40
C GLU A 274 -3.52 5.51 -16.99
N PHE A 275 -4.44 5.37 -16.01
CA PHE A 275 -4.14 5.60 -14.60
C PHE A 275 -3.05 4.65 -14.08
N VAL A 276 -3.19 3.35 -14.33
CA VAL A 276 -2.22 2.35 -13.86
C VAL A 276 -0.86 2.53 -14.55
N GLU A 277 -0.85 2.84 -15.85
CA GLU A 277 0.39 3.20 -16.56
C GLU A 277 1.05 4.44 -15.98
N PHE A 278 0.27 5.49 -15.71
CA PHE A 278 0.75 6.71 -15.06
C PHE A 278 1.35 6.40 -13.68
N TYR A 279 0.60 5.64 -12.86
CA TYR A 279 1.04 5.22 -11.54
C TYR A 279 2.41 4.55 -11.59
N LEU A 280 2.57 3.53 -12.45
CA LEU A 280 3.82 2.76 -12.57
C LEU A 280 4.98 3.61 -13.11
N LYS A 281 4.73 4.47 -14.09
CA LYS A 281 5.75 5.36 -14.67
C LYS A 281 6.24 6.42 -13.67
N GLN A 282 5.35 6.91 -12.80
CA GLN A 282 5.68 7.90 -11.77
C GLN A 282 6.08 7.28 -10.43
N ALA A 283 5.91 5.96 -10.26
CA ALA A 283 6.15 5.26 -8.99
C ALA A 283 7.54 5.53 -8.39
N PRO A 284 8.67 5.58 -9.13
CA PRO A 284 9.98 5.89 -8.53
C PRO A 284 9.99 7.19 -7.73
N ARG A 285 9.30 8.22 -8.21
CA ARG A 285 9.18 9.52 -7.56
C ARG A 285 8.10 9.50 -6.46
N ILE A 286 6.89 9.10 -6.81
CA ILE A 286 5.72 9.12 -5.91
C ILE A 286 5.98 8.28 -4.66
N VAL A 287 6.58 7.10 -4.82
CA VAL A 287 6.94 6.21 -3.70
C VAL A 287 7.93 6.89 -2.75
N GLY A 288 8.92 7.62 -3.29
CA GLY A 288 9.87 8.40 -2.48
C GLY A 288 9.19 9.56 -1.74
N GLU A 289 8.27 10.27 -2.38
CA GLU A 289 7.47 11.34 -1.76
C GLU A 289 6.61 10.81 -0.62
N ALA A 290 6.00 9.63 -0.81
CA ALA A 290 5.22 8.94 0.21
C ALA A 290 6.08 8.30 1.33
N ARG A 291 7.41 8.48 1.33
CA ARG A 291 8.35 7.95 2.31
C ARG A 291 8.51 6.43 2.31
N TYR A 292 8.20 5.78 1.19
CA TYR A 292 8.46 4.36 0.95
C TYR A 292 9.72 4.16 0.11
N ILE A 293 10.11 2.91 -0.09
CA ILE A 293 11.31 2.55 -0.86
C ILE A 293 10.89 2.13 -2.27
N PRO A 294 11.33 2.86 -3.33
CA PRO A 294 11.03 2.47 -4.70
C PRO A 294 11.63 1.11 -5.06
N LEU A 295 10.92 0.38 -5.91
CA LEU A 295 11.44 -0.82 -6.53
C LEU A 295 12.59 -0.49 -7.51
N PRO A 296 13.42 -1.47 -7.88
CA PRO A 296 14.35 -1.32 -9.01
C PRO A 296 13.61 -1.00 -10.32
N ALA A 297 14.24 -0.25 -11.22
CA ALA A 297 13.63 0.20 -12.48
C ALA A 297 13.06 -0.95 -13.32
N ASN A 298 13.80 -2.05 -13.43
CA ASN A 298 13.37 -3.24 -14.16
C ASN A 298 12.08 -3.88 -13.62
N ALA A 299 11.77 -3.72 -12.32
CA ALA A 299 10.52 -4.22 -11.75
C ALA A 299 9.32 -3.39 -12.25
N TYR A 300 9.47 -2.07 -12.39
CA TYR A 300 8.42 -1.22 -12.98
C TYR A 300 8.24 -1.48 -14.48
N GLU A 301 9.34 -1.69 -15.21
CA GLU A 301 9.29 -2.05 -16.64
C GLU A 301 8.52 -3.37 -16.83
N LEU A 302 8.79 -4.38 -16.00
CA LEU A 302 8.04 -5.63 -16.03
C LEU A 302 6.58 -5.45 -15.65
N ALA A 303 6.27 -4.62 -14.64
CA ALA A 303 4.89 -4.34 -14.26
C ALA A 303 4.12 -3.68 -15.41
N LEU A 304 4.74 -2.76 -16.14
CA LEU A 304 4.17 -2.15 -17.34
C LEU A 304 3.96 -3.18 -18.47
N ASP A 305 4.91 -4.08 -18.68
CA ASP A 305 4.79 -5.16 -19.68
C ASP A 305 3.66 -6.13 -19.32
N ASN A 306 3.56 -6.53 -18.03
CA ASN A 306 2.47 -7.38 -17.54
C ASN A 306 1.10 -6.71 -17.72
N LEU A 307 1.00 -5.41 -17.46
CA LEU A 307 -0.22 -4.63 -17.70
C LEU A 307 -0.55 -4.59 -19.20
N ALA A 308 0.43 -4.27 -20.04
CA ALA A 308 0.25 -4.18 -21.49
C ALA A 308 -0.21 -5.50 -22.12
N LYS A 309 0.33 -6.62 -21.64
CA LYS A 309 -0.03 -7.99 -22.07
C LYS A 309 -1.30 -8.51 -21.42
N GLY A 310 -1.85 -7.82 -20.41
CA GLY A 310 -2.97 -8.30 -19.61
C GLY A 310 -2.65 -9.62 -18.89
N LYS A 311 -1.42 -9.78 -18.38
CA LYS A 311 -0.94 -11.01 -17.72
C LYS A 311 -1.65 -11.18 -16.37
N THR A 312 -2.56 -12.13 -16.28
CA THR A 312 -3.35 -12.40 -15.07
C THR A 312 -2.71 -13.46 -14.18
N GLY A 313 -2.99 -13.38 -12.88
CA GLY A 313 -2.52 -14.32 -11.86
C GLY A 313 -1.54 -13.69 -10.88
N THR A 314 -0.92 -14.51 -10.03
CA THR A 314 0.06 -14.10 -9.02
C THR A 314 1.37 -14.87 -9.17
N GLY A 315 2.49 -14.19 -8.95
CA GLY A 315 3.82 -14.82 -8.85
C GLY A 315 4.08 -15.52 -7.50
N PHE A 316 3.18 -15.35 -6.52
CA PHE A 316 3.42 -15.80 -5.13
C PHE A 316 2.60 -17.04 -4.72
N GLY A 317 1.78 -17.58 -5.60
CA GLY A 317 1.06 -18.85 -5.38
C GLY A 317 0.08 -18.83 -4.21
N GLY A 318 -0.38 -17.65 -3.77
CA GLY A 318 -1.32 -17.52 -2.65
C GLY A 318 -0.72 -17.80 -1.28
N LYS A 319 0.61 -17.71 -1.14
CA LYS A 319 1.32 -17.86 0.14
C LYS A 319 1.23 -16.58 0.97
N SER A 320 1.28 -16.72 2.30
CA SER A 320 1.42 -15.59 3.22
C SER A 320 2.77 -14.88 2.99
N HIS A 321 2.83 -13.56 3.21
CA HIS A 321 4.06 -12.77 3.04
C HIS A 321 5.21 -13.24 3.94
N VAL A 322 4.93 -13.89 5.07
CA VAL A 322 5.94 -14.44 5.99
C VAL A 322 6.75 -15.57 5.34
N ASP A 323 6.14 -16.30 4.40
CA ASP A 323 6.72 -17.48 3.75
C ASP A 323 7.38 -17.18 2.40
N ILE A 324 7.38 -15.90 1.96
CA ILE A 324 7.82 -15.52 0.61
C ILE A 324 9.21 -14.90 0.64
N ASP A 325 10.08 -15.39 -0.24
CA ASP A 325 11.34 -14.72 -0.58
C ASP A 325 11.07 -13.58 -1.57
N PHE A 326 11.18 -12.34 -1.09
CA PHE A 326 11.01 -11.14 -1.92
C PHE A 326 12.27 -10.71 -2.66
N SER A 327 13.42 -11.36 -2.44
CA SER A 327 14.64 -11.10 -3.20
C SER A 327 14.46 -11.31 -4.72
N GLY A 328 13.43 -12.09 -5.09
CA GLY A 328 13.04 -12.31 -6.48
C GLY A 328 12.25 -11.18 -7.13
N ILE A 329 11.72 -10.17 -6.39
CA ILE A 329 10.95 -9.08 -7.03
C ILE A 329 11.84 -8.25 -7.97
N ALA A 330 13.10 -8.03 -7.61
CA ALA A 330 14.08 -7.43 -8.51
C ALA A 330 14.43 -8.34 -9.72
N ASN A 331 14.19 -9.65 -9.59
CA ASN A 331 14.53 -10.68 -10.58
C ASN A 331 13.31 -11.24 -11.31
N VAL A 332 12.09 -10.80 -11.01
CA VAL A 332 10.85 -11.21 -11.72
C VAL A 332 10.88 -10.79 -13.20
N GLY A 333 11.89 -10.01 -13.63
CA GLY A 333 12.20 -9.74 -15.02
C GLY A 333 13.12 -10.77 -15.70
N MET A 334 13.79 -11.64 -14.97
CA MET A 334 14.72 -12.61 -15.57
C MET A 334 14.09 -14.01 -15.60
N SER A 335 13.23 -14.21 -16.59
CA SER A 335 12.61 -15.47 -17.01
C SER A 335 11.48 -16.02 -16.13
N ASP A 336 10.29 -16.02 -16.70
CA ASP A 336 9.15 -16.89 -16.32
C ASP A 336 9.58 -18.36 -16.08
N ALA A 337 10.73 -18.76 -16.63
CA ALA A 337 11.26 -20.11 -16.55
C ALA A 337 12.01 -20.42 -15.23
N ALA A 338 12.57 -19.46 -14.52
CA ALA A 338 13.37 -19.72 -13.32
C ALA A 338 12.50 -19.75 -12.04
N LEU A 339 11.46 -18.93 -11.95
CA LEU A 339 10.44 -19.01 -10.90
C LEU A 339 9.52 -20.24 -11.08
N MET A 340 9.22 -20.62 -12.33
CA MET A 340 8.46 -21.82 -12.67
C MET A 340 9.16 -23.12 -12.30
N ARG A 341 10.49 -23.15 -12.20
CA ARG A 341 11.26 -24.37 -11.91
C ARG A 341 11.48 -24.64 -10.42
N ARG A 342 11.29 -23.66 -9.54
CA ARG A 342 11.49 -23.85 -8.09
C ARG A 342 10.25 -24.33 -7.35
N ASP A 343 9.03 -23.92 -7.73
CA ASP A 343 7.80 -24.28 -6.99
C ASP A 343 6.55 -24.40 -7.88
N GLY A 344 6.65 -24.95 -9.08
CA GLY A 344 5.46 -25.40 -9.82
C GLY A 344 4.56 -24.33 -10.44
N GLY A 345 5.13 -23.33 -11.13
CA GLY A 345 4.42 -22.55 -12.12
C GLY A 345 3.60 -21.37 -11.58
N LEU A 346 3.38 -20.37 -12.44
CA LEU A 346 2.28 -19.43 -12.30
C LEU A 346 0.99 -20.22 -12.13
N PHE A 347 0.30 -20.04 -10.99
CA PHE A 347 -1.07 -20.51 -10.90
C PHE A 347 -1.90 -19.56 -11.76
N PRO A 348 -2.41 -19.99 -12.94
CA PRO A 348 -3.37 -19.17 -13.65
C PRO A 348 -4.50 -18.89 -12.67
N SER A 349 -5.07 -17.68 -12.73
CA SER A 349 -6.41 -17.50 -12.16
C SER A 349 -7.25 -18.55 -12.87
N PRO A 350 -7.88 -19.46 -12.12
CA PRO A 350 -8.67 -20.52 -12.72
C PRO A 350 -9.74 -19.99 -13.62
#